data_eeebcb47f88cd1c24d5525ce1cbfd89d
#
_entry.id   eeebcb47f88cd1c24d5525ce1cbfd89d
#
_cell.length_a   1.000
_cell.length_b   1.000
_cell.length_c   1.000
_cell.angle_alpha   90.00
_cell.angle_beta   90.00
_cell.angle_gamma   90.00
#
_symmetry.space_group_name_H-M   'P 1'
#
loop_
_entity.id
_entity.type
_entity.pdbx_description
1 polymer ?
#
loop_
_entity_poly.entity_id
_entity_poly.type
_entity_poly.pdbx_seq_one_letter_code
_entity_poly.pdbx_strand_id
1 'polypeptide(L)'
;MCAPSVIDSVRRTVSRRELFGAIGGATLAAACGQSTPAEAPPESQRQPRTFDRIFDLTHVLTMSIPVYPTLTRPQMNQTSSLEENGVYNNDLILGEHTGTHIDAPMHFAEGGLTTDQLPAARFFAPLAVVSIAARASDDPDTAVTVDDILSWEQEHGRLPEGAFVAMLSGWGDRIGDADAFTNADEAGVTHYPGFSGDAAAFLCDERDIVGVGVDTFSLDTGNAEGYPAHRTFLPAGKYGVELMANLATVPAVGTTIIEGAPKHERGSGGPARIFAVS
;
A
#
# COMPACT_ATOMS: atom_id res chain seq x y z
N MET A 1 -23.42 22.71 15.12
CA MET A 1 -23.08 24.03 15.69
C MET A 1 -22.30 23.79 16.97
N CYS A 2 -20.97 23.93 16.92
CA CYS A 2 -20.14 23.85 18.13
C CYS A 2 -20.25 25.18 18.87
N ALA A 3 -20.56 25.11 20.15
CA ALA A 3 -20.75 26.27 21.00
C ALA A 3 -19.47 27.13 21.09
N PRO A 4 -19.55 28.46 21.09
CA PRO A 4 -18.39 29.37 21.13
C PRO A 4 -17.48 29.23 22.37
N SER A 5 -17.96 28.60 23.43
CA SER A 5 -17.23 28.40 24.69
C SER A 5 -16.06 27.41 24.63
N VAL A 6 -15.95 26.59 23.58
CA VAL A 6 -14.86 25.59 23.44
C VAL A 6 -13.61 26.22 22.80
N ILE A 7 -13.77 27.27 22.00
CA ILE A 7 -12.65 27.93 21.31
C ILE A 7 -11.84 28.83 22.26
N ASP A 8 -12.47 29.41 23.28
CA ASP A 8 -11.77 30.30 24.23
C ASP A 8 -10.95 29.52 25.30
N SER A 9 -11.25 28.26 25.56
CA SER A 9 -10.49 27.45 26.53
C SER A 9 -9.17 26.93 25.99
N VAL A 10 -9.00 26.85 24.66
CA VAL A 10 -7.77 26.35 23.99
C VAL A 10 -6.71 27.46 23.84
N ARG A 11 -7.06 28.73 24.06
CA ARG A 11 -6.12 29.85 23.93
C ARG A 11 -5.35 30.21 25.21
N ARG A 12 -5.58 29.55 26.33
CA ARG A 12 -4.72 29.70 27.52
C ARG A 12 -3.52 28.81 27.43
N THR A 13 -2.54 29.25 26.72
CA THR A 13 -1.23 28.68 26.58
C THR A 13 -0.54 28.54 27.93
N VAL A 14 -0.33 27.34 28.38
CA VAL A 14 0.65 27.06 29.44
C VAL A 14 2.03 27.21 28.80
N SER A 15 2.76 28.21 29.18
CA SER A 15 4.12 28.48 28.71
C SER A 15 5.03 27.36 29.17
N ARG A 16 5.81 26.81 28.24
CA ARG A 16 6.81 25.72 28.49
C ARG A 16 7.90 26.07 29.51
N ARG A 17 7.87 27.25 30.06
CA ARG A 17 8.88 27.73 31.06
C ARG A 17 8.51 27.50 32.51
N GLU A 18 7.26 27.19 32.83
CA GLU A 18 6.81 27.04 34.23
C GLU A 18 6.79 25.60 34.75
N LEU A 19 7.14 24.59 33.93
CA LEU A 19 7.13 23.17 34.35
C LEU A 19 8.46 22.68 34.96
N PHE A 20 9.50 23.50 35.04
CA PHE A 20 10.82 23.08 35.54
C PHE A 20 11.27 23.75 36.86
N GLY A 21 10.35 24.26 37.63
CA GLY A 21 10.68 24.92 38.89
C GLY A 21 10.00 24.34 40.11
N ALA A 22 10.25 23.11 40.50
CA ALA A 22 10.14 22.61 41.88
C ALA A 22 10.37 21.09 41.93
N ILE A 23 11.57 20.65 42.21
CA ILE A 23 11.88 19.54 43.14
C ILE A 23 13.40 19.63 43.40
N GLY A 24 13.74 20.16 44.55
CA GLY A 24 15.09 20.11 45.09
C GLY A 24 15.24 18.89 46.00
N GLY A 25 16.34 18.19 45.85
CA GLY A 25 17.13 17.56 46.90
C GLY A 25 16.65 16.24 47.49
N ALA A 26 17.31 15.16 47.12
CA ALA A 26 17.84 14.17 48.09
C ALA A 26 18.80 13.21 47.35
N THR A 27 20.05 13.24 47.71
CA THR A 27 21.11 12.32 47.30
C THR A 27 20.94 10.95 47.94
N LEU A 28 20.94 9.88 47.14
CA LEU A 28 21.29 8.52 47.55
C LEU A 28 22.12 7.85 46.45
N ALA A 29 23.41 7.69 46.76
CA ALA A 29 24.35 6.95 45.92
C ALA A 29 24.06 5.44 46.02
N ALA A 30 23.82 4.79 44.89
CA ALA A 30 23.97 3.34 44.73
C ALA A 30 24.64 3.08 43.38
N ALA A 31 25.85 2.54 43.42
CA ALA A 31 26.63 2.15 42.27
C ALA A 31 26.03 0.89 41.66
N CYS A 32 25.51 1.01 40.42
CA CYS A 32 25.30 -0.11 39.51
C CYS A 32 25.78 0.33 38.12
N GLY A 33 26.57 -0.53 37.47
CA GLY A 33 27.23 -0.26 36.20
C GLY A 33 26.26 0.22 35.12
N GLN A 34 26.47 1.42 34.64
CA GLN A 34 25.71 2.04 33.57
C GLN A 34 26.36 1.68 32.23
N SER A 35 25.66 0.84 31.47
CA SER A 35 25.81 0.88 30.02
C SER A 35 25.20 2.18 29.54
N THR A 36 26.01 3.15 29.13
CA THR A 36 25.54 4.39 28.49
C THR A 36 24.77 4.02 27.23
N PRO A 37 23.49 4.43 27.09
CA PRO A 37 22.81 4.35 25.80
C PRO A 37 23.61 5.19 24.78
N ALA A 38 23.81 4.66 23.59
CA ALA A 38 24.41 5.43 22.51
C ALA A 38 23.61 6.73 22.31
N GLU A 39 24.28 7.86 22.46
CA GLU A 39 23.69 9.18 22.32
C GLU A 39 23.15 9.32 20.89
N ALA A 40 21.86 9.59 20.74
CA ALA A 40 21.28 9.84 19.43
C ALA A 40 21.98 11.07 18.80
N PRO A 41 22.35 11.04 17.52
CA PRO A 41 23.03 12.17 16.90
C PRO A 41 22.20 13.45 17.04
N PRO A 42 22.85 14.60 17.26
CA PRO A 42 22.18 15.87 17.49
C PRO A 42 21.27 16.22 16.31
N GLU A 43 20.07 16.71 16.60
CA GLU A 43 18.98 17.04 15.66
C GLU A 43 19.41 18.00 14.51
N SER A 44 20.48 18.77 14.74
CA SER A 44 21.07 19.72 13.77
C SER A 44 21.83 19.08 12.59
N GLN A 45 22.03 17.75 12.58
CA GLN A 45 22.72 17.04 11.50
C GLN A 45 21.77 16.27 10.58
N ARG A 46 20.46 16.29 10.83
CA ARG A 46 19.48 15.69 9.91
C ARG A 46 19.26 16.66 8.75
N GLN A 47 19.88 16.38 7.64
CA GLN A 47 19.52 17.06 6.39
C GLN A 47 18.06 16.74 6.06
N PRO A 48 17.24 17.74 5.66
CA PRO A 48 15.90 17.48 5.19
C PRO A 48 15.99 16.51 4.00
N ARG A 49 15.24 15.40 4.06
CA ARG A 49 15.10 14.53 2.89
C ARG A 49 14.22 15.27 1.90
N THR A 50 14.77 15.59 0.75
CA THR A 50 14.03 16.11 -0.42
C THR A 50 13.81 14.97 -1.38
N PHE A 51 12.64 14.95 -2.01
CA PHE A 51 12.34 14.04 -3.09
C PHE A 51 12.37 14.85 -4.39
N ASP A 52 13.11 14.35 -5.37
CA ASP A 52 13.22 15.01 -6.67
C ASP A 52 11.99 14.74 -7.54
N ARG A 53 11.37 13.56 -7.38
CA ARG A 53 10.19 13.15 -8.14
C ARG A 53 9.19 12.43 -7.24
N ILE A 54 7.91 12.65 -7.52
CA ILE A 54 6.79 11.94 -6.91
C ILE A 54 5.96 11.32 -8.03
N PHE A 55 5.70 10.03 -7.93
CA PHE A 55 4.84 9.27 -8.84
C PHE A 55 3.56 8.92 -8.09
N ASP A 56 2.41 9.27 -8.66
CA ASP A 56 1.11 8.87 -8.11
C ASP A 56 0.72 7.52 -8.71
N LEU A 57 0.68 6.50 -7.88
CA LEU A 57 0.39 5.11 -8.27
C LEU A 57 -1.06 4.70 -7.98
N THR A 58 -1.97 5.67 -7.93
CA THR A 58 -3.38 5.48 -7.55
C THR A 58 -4.30 5.87 -8.68
N HIS A 59 -5.21 4.99 -9.09
CA HIS A 59 -6.30 5.34 -9.98
C HIS A 59 -7.33 6.23 -9.29
N VAL A 60 -7.99 7.10 -10.07
CA VAL A 60 -9.13 7.87 -9.55
C VAL A 60 -10.26 6.89 -9.23
N LEU A 61 -10.71 6.87 -7.98
CA LEU A 61 -11.87 6.09 -7.55
C LEU A 61 -13.15 6.73 -8.10
N THR A 62 -13.54 6.31 -9.30
CA THR A 62 -14.84 6.70 -9.90
C THR A 62 -15.92 5.70 -9.53
N MET A 63 -17.19 6.10 -9.64
CA MET A 63 -18.30 5.15 -9.40
C MET A 63 -18.44 4.11 -10.54
N SER A 64 -17.73 4.31 -11.65
CA SER A 64 -17.65 3.38 -12.79
C SER A 64 -16.31 2.61 -12.85
N ILE A 65 -15.44 2.75 -11.86
CA ILE A 65 -14.17 2.00 -11.82
C ILE A 65 -14.46 0.50 -11.94
N PRO A 66 -13.69 -0.25 -12.73
CA PRO A 66 -13.81 -1.69 -12.75
C PRO A 66 -13.72 -2.28 -11.34
N VAL A 67 -14.57 -3.24 -11.04
CA VAL A 67 -14.62 -3.94 -9.75
C VAL A 67 -14.61 -5.44 -10.03
N TYR A 68 -13.85 -6.19 -9.23
CA TYR A 68 -13.84 -7.64 -9.34
C TYR A 68 -15.29 -8.20 -9.37
N PRO A 69 -15.62 -9.13 -10.26
CA PRO A 69 -17.03 -9.47 -10.60
C PRO A 69 -17.94 -9.83 -9.42
N THR A 70 -17.39 -10.31 -8.32
CA THR A 70 -18.16 -10.71 -7.13
C THR A 70 -18.30 -9.61 -6.08
N LEU A 71 -17.64 -8.47 -6.25
CA LEU A 71 -17.62 -7.39 -5.27
C LEU A 71 -18.70 -6.33 -5.55
N THR A 72 -19.08 -5.60 -4.48
CA THR A 72 -20.05 -4.52 -4.57
C THR A 72 -19.45 -3.30 -5.28
N ARG A 73 -20.18 -2.76 -6.27
CA ARG A 73 -19.78 -1.51 -6.93
C ARG A 73 -19.83 -0.33 -5.95
N PRO A 74 -18.87 0.60 -6.04
CA PRO A 74 -18.88 1.79 -5.20
C PRO A 74 -20.10 2.67 -5.48
N GLN A 75 -20.58 3.34 -4.44
CA GLN A 75 -21.68 4.31 -4.51
C GLN A 75 -21.28 5.59 -3.80
N MET A 76 -21.73 6.71 -4.34
CA MET A 76 -21.51 8.03 -3.75
C MET A 76 -22.84 8.77 -3.68
N ASN A 77 -23.23 9.16 -2.47
CA ASN A 77 -24.45 9.92 -2.21
C ASN A 77 -24.07 11.31 -1.69
N GLN A 78 -24.41 12.35 -2.44
CA GLN A 78 -24.20 13.71 -1.97
C GLN A 78 -25.17 14.01 -0.82
N THR A 79 -24.64 14.36 0.35
CA THR A 79 -25.41 14.63 1.57
C THR A 79 -25.53 16.12 1.88
N SER A 80 -24.67 16.97 1.28
CA SER A 80 -24.78 18.42 1.36
C SER A 80 -24.13 19.10 0.15
N SER A 81 -24.62 20.31 -0.19
CA SER A 81 -24.11 21.14 -1.26
C SER A 81 -23.69 22.52 -0.76
N LEU A 82 -22.77 23.17 -1.48
CA LEU A 82 -22.33 24.53 -1.15
C LEU A 82 -23.50 25.53 -1.23
N GLU A 83 -24.42 25.35 -2.18
CA GLU A 83 -25.55 26.23 -2.40
C GLU A 83 -26.54 26.18 -1.23
N GLU A 84 -26.92 25.00 -0.77
CA GLU A 84 -27.98 24.82 0.24
C GLU A 84 -27.42 24.88 1.68
N ASN A 85 -26.23 24.37 1.90
CA ASN A 85 -25.70 24.09 3.24
C ASN A 85 -24.40 24.86 3.55
N GLY A 86 -23.78 25.50 2.55
CA GLY A 86 -22.50 26.17 2.69
C GLY A 86 -21.29 25.21 2.85
N VAL A 87 -21.54 23.89 2.74
CA VAL A 87 -20.53 22.82 2.77
C VAL A 87 -20.87 21.79 1.70
N TYR A 88 -19.81 21.14 1.14
CA TYR A 88 -19.96 20.04 0.21
C TYR A 88 -19.56 18.74 0.89
N ASN A 89 -20.44 17.72 0.87
CA ASN A 89 -20.15 16.43 1.46
C ASN A 89 -20.81 15.28 0.71
N ASN A 90 -20.11 14.14 0.65
CA ASN A 90 -20.64 12.91 0.11
C ASN A 90 -20.44 11.77 1.13
N ASP A 91 -21.40 10.85 1.18
CA ASP A 91 -21.22 9.55 1.79
C ASP A 91 -20.77 8.55 0.73
N LEU A 92 -19.76 7.74 1.06
CA LEU A 92 -19.23 6.68 0.20
C LEU A 92 -19.61 5.32 0.77
N ILE A 93 -20.13 4.44 -0.10
CA ILE A 93 -20.34 3.03 0.19
C ILE A 93 -19.47 2.25 -0.79
N LEU A 94 -18.48 1.51 -0.27
CA LEU A 94 -17.55 0.74 -1.10
C LEU A 94 -17.03 -0.47 -0.31
N GLY A 95 -16.62 -1.51 -1.04
CA GLY A 95 -15.92 -2.64 -0.46
C GLY A 95 -14.48 -2.28 -0.13
N GLU A 96 -13.87 -3.02 0.79
CA GLU A 96 -12.46 -2.86 1.15
C GLU A 96 -11.53 -3.03 -0.05
N HIS A 97 -11.87 -3.96 -0.97
CA HIS A 97 -11.10 -4.30 -2.17
C HIS A 97 -11.65 -3.55 -3.40
N THR A 98 -11.65 -2.22 -3.35
CA THR A 98 -12.20 -1.37 -4.41
C THR A 98 -11.18 -0.34 -4.90
N GLY A 99 -10.97 -0.27 -6.23
CA GLY A 99 -9.98 0.62 -6.84
C GLY A 99 -8.55 0.25 -6.45
N THR A 100 -7.61 1.18 -6.48
CA THR A 100 -6.27 0.94 -5.92
C THR A 100 -6.39 0.72 -4.42
N HIS A 101 -6.04 -0.47 -3.94
CA HIS A 101 -6.27 -0.87 -2.55
C HIS A 101 -5.16 -1.79 -2.03
N ILE A 102 -5.12 -1.94 -0.71
CA ILE A 102 -4.23 -2.88 0.00
C ILE A 102 -5.04 -4.11 0.41
N ASP A 103 -4.42 -5.29 0.24
CA ASP A 103 -4.85 -6.56 0.83
C ASP A 103 -4.02 -6.84 2.07
N ALA A 104 -4.66 -6.86 3.23
CA ALA A 104 -4.01 -7.28 4.46
C ALA A 104 -3.92 -8.82 4.55
N PRO A 105 -2.95 -9.38 5.30
CA PRO A 105 -2.83 -10.83 5.51
C PRO A 105 -4.15 -11.51 5.90
N MET A 106 -5.00 -10.85 6.69
CA MET A 106 -6.31 -11.37 7.11
C MET A 106 -7.22 -11.73 5.95
N HIS A 107 -7.02 -11.16 4.76
CA HIS A 107 -7.86 -11.43 3.58
C HIS A 107 -7.85 -12.92 3.19
N PHE A 108 -6.70 -13.60 3.28
CA PHE A 108 -6.55 -15.04 2.96
C PHE A 108 -5.96 -15.88 4.09
N ALA A 109 -5.64 -15.29 5.24
CA ALA A 109 -5.06 -16.00 6.39
C ALA A 109 -5.91 -15.83 7.64
N GLU A 110 -6.52 -16.91 8.13
CA GLU A 110 -7.22 -16.88 9.41
C GLU A 110 -6.24 -16.48 10.53
N GLY A 111 -6.57 -15.42 11.28
CA GLY A 111 -5.69 -14.85 12.30
C GLY A 111 -4.52 -14.00 11.75
N GLY A 112 -4.49 -13.76 10.44
CA GLY A 112 -3.55 -12.83 9.82
C GLY A 112 -3.75 -11.39 10.31
N LEU A 113 -2.72 -10.54 10.11
CA LEU A 113 -2.80 -9.13 10.48
C LEU A 113 -3.88 -8.42 9.66
N THR A 114 -4.68 -7.60 10.33
CA THR A 114 -5.66 -6.69 9.71
C THR A 114 -5.01 -5.35 9.36
N THR A 115 -5.68 -4.51 8.58
CA THR A 115 -5.14 -3.19 8.16
C THR A 115 -4.75 -2.31 9.33
N ASP A 116 -5.50 -2.35 10.42
CA ASP A 116 -5.20 -1.59 11.65
C ASP A 116 -4.02 -2.14 12.46
N GLN A 117 -3.62 -3.39 12.20
CA GLN A 117 -2.51 -4.08 12.86
C GLN A 117 -1.21 -4.06 12.06
N LEU A 118 -1.27 -3.78 10.75
CA LEU A 118 -0.06 -3.68 9.92
C LEU A 118 0.88 -2.59 10.46
N PRO A 119 2.17 -2.91 10.72
CA PRO A 119 3.13 -1.90 11.18
C PRO A 119 3.33 -0.80 10.14
N ALA A 120 3.18 0.46 10.53
CA ALA A 120 3.30 1.60 9.62
C ALA A 120 4.66 1.66 8.89
N ALA A 121 5.72 1.12 9.49
CA ALA A 121 7.04 1.05 8.86
C ALA A 121 7.06 0.19 7.58
N ARG A 122 6.14 -0.77 7.42
CA ARG A 122 6.06 -1.61 6.21
C ARG A 122 5.53 -0.85 4.99
N PHE A 123 4.81 0.26 5.22
CA PHE A 123 4.27 1.09 4.15
C PHE A 123 5.31 2.07 3.55
N PHE A 124 6.58 1.93 3.93
CA PHE A 124 7.71 2.68 3.41
C PHE A 124 8.80 1.68 3.02
N ALA A 125 8.86 1.30 1.76
CA ALA A 125 9.73 0.22 1.30
C ALA A 125 10.50 0.59 0.03
N PRO A 126 11.69 0.04 -0.19
CA PRO A 126 12.31 0.08 -1.50
C PRO A 126 11.39 -0.57 -2.53
N LEU A 127 11.11 0.14 -3.64
CA LEU A 127 10.24 -0.36 -4.70
C LEU A 127 11.09 -1.03 -5.78
N ALA A 128 10.75 -2.27 -6.13
CA ALA A 128 11.26 -2.99 -7.28
C ALA A 128 10.11 -3.19 -8.29
N VAL A 129 10.25 -2.68 -9.52
CA VAL A 129 9.25 -2.86 -10.58
C VAL A 129 9.74 -3.93 -11.55
N VAL A 130 9.07 -5.09 -11.55
CA VAL A 130 9.32 -6.21 -12.46
C VAL A 130 8.36 -6.11 -13.63
N SER A 131 8.88 -5.83 -14.83
CA SER A 131 8.06 -5.65 -16.03
C SER A 131 7.91 -6.95 -16.81
N ILE A 132 6.65 -7.34 -17.04
CA ILE A 132 6.25 -8.40 -17.97
C ILE A 132 5.38 -7.83 -19.11
N ALA A 133 5.34 -6.51 -19.29
CA ALA A 133 4.41 -5.82 -20.18
C ALA A 133 4.49 -6.30 -21.64
N ALA A 134 5.69 -6.56 -22.14
CA ALA A 134 5.85 -7.08 -23.50
C ALA A 134 5.16 -8.45 -23.68
N ARG A 135 5.31 -9.35 -22.71
CA ARG A 135 4.68 -10.69 -22.76
C ARG A 135 3.18 -10.59 -22.50
N ALA A 136 2.75 -9.71 -21.59
CA ALA A 136 1.35 -9.50 -21.26
C ALA A 136 0.53 -8.88 -22.41
N SER A 137 1.17 -8.18 -23.36
CA SER A 137 0.51 -7.67 -24.55
C SER A 137 0.11 -8.78 -25.53
N ASP A 138 0.87 -9.87 -25.56
CA ASP A 138 0.66 -11.01 -26.45
C ASP A 138 -0.17 -12.13 -25.81
N ASP A 139 -0.01 -12.30 -24.48
CA ASP A 139 -0.67 -13.33 -23.70
C ASP A 139 -1.19 -12.75 -22.37
N PRO A 140 -2.52 -12.53 -22.24
CA PRO A 140 -3.10 -11.99 -21.01
C PRO A 140 -3.03 -12.97 -19.82
N ASP A 141 -2.83 -14.26 -20.05
CA ASP A 141 -2.72 -15.27 -19.00
C ASP A 141 -1.29 -15.46 -18.49
N THR A 142 -0.36 -14.61 -18.95
CA THR A 142 1.03 -14.65 -18.50
C THR A 142 1.16 -14.25 -17.03
N ALA A 143 2.19 -14.77 -16.36
CA ALA A 143 2.47 -14.45 -14.97
C ALA A 143 3.94 -14.06 -14.78
N VAL A 144 4.22 -13.32 -13.70
CA VAL A 144 5.59 -13.18 -13.19
C VAL A 144 6.09 -14.55 -12.76
N THR A 145 7.25 -14.94 -13.27
CA THR A 145 7.94 -16.19 -12.98
C THR A 145 9.17 -15.97 -12.10
N VAL A 146 9.76 -17.04 -11.59
CA VAL A 146 11.05 -16.99 -10.89
C VAL A 146 12.15 -16.44 -11.81
N ASP A 147 12.13 -16.85 -13.10
CA ASP A 147 13.11 -16.37 -14.08
C ASP A 147 13.01 -14.86 -14.35
N ASP A 148 11.81 -14.28 -14.30
CA ASP A 148 11.63 -12.83 -14.40
C ASP A 148 12.31 -12.10 -13.22
N ILE A 149 12.12 -12.62 -12.01
CA ILE A 149 12.74 -12.05 -10.79
C ILE A 149 14.27 -12.19 -10.85
N LEU A 150 14.78 -13.36 -11.23
CA LEU A 150 16.22 -13.58 -11.37
C LEU A 150 16.84 -12.74 -12.48
N SER A 151 16.14 -12.55 -13.60
CA SER A 151 16.57 -11.67 -14.70
C SER A 151 16.61 -10.21 -14.26
N TRP A 152 15.58 -9.76 -13.51
CA TRP A 152 15.55 -8.44 -12.90
C TRP A 152 16.76 -8.24 -11.95
N GLU A 153 17.05 -9.22 -11.09
CA GLU A 153 18.20 -9.18 -10.18
C GLU A 153 19.54 -9.19 -10.91
N GLN A 154 19.63 -9.88 -12.03
CA GLN A 154 20.85 -9.89 -12.84
C GLN A 154 21.15 -8.50 -13.43
N GLU A 155 20.12 -7.75 -13.79
CA GLU A 155 20.24 -6.41 -14.37
C GLU A 155 20.45 -5.32 -13.32
N HIS A 156 19.74 -5.43 -12.18
CA HIS A 156 19.62 -4.34 -11.20
C HIS A 156 20.27 -4.64 -9.83
N GLY A 157 20.77 -5.83 -9.64
CA GLY A 157 21.25 -6.32 -8.34
C GLY A 157 20.14 -7.03 -7.55
N ARG A 158 20.53 -7.75 -6.49
CA ARG A 158 19.58 -8.48 -5.63
C ARG A 158 18.51 -7.54 -5.09
N LEU A 159 17.28 -8.04 -4.99
CA LEU A 159 16.16 -7.32 -4.35
C LEU A 159 16.60 -6.79 -2.98
N PRO A 160 16.37 -5.49 -2.69
CA PRO A 160 16.71 -4.92 -1.39
C PRO A 160 15.97 -5.63 -0.23
N GLU A 161 16.59 -5.67 0.95
CA GLU A 161 15.91 -6.13 2.16
C GLU A 161 14.69 -5.25 2.45
N GLY A 162 13.56 -5.87 2.77
CA GLY A 162 12.30 -5.20 3.00
C GLY A 162 11.67 -4.59 1.74
N ALA A 163 12.01 -5.08 0.55
CA ALA A 163 11.46 -4.55 -0.71
C ALA A 163 9.95 -4.78 -0.85
N PHE A 164 9.30 -3.88 -1.57
CA PHE A 164 7.99 -4.09 -2.18
C PHE A 164 8.20 -4.39 -3.67
N VAL A 165 7.63 -5.50 -4.16
CA VAL A 165 7.82 -5.97 -5.53
C VAL A 165 6.54 -5.73 -6.34
N ALA A 166 6.57 -4.82 -7.30
CA ALA A 166 5.42 -4.51 -8.16
C ALA A 166 5.59 -5.16 -9.54
N MET A 167 4.55 -5.85 -10.01
CA MET A 167 4.43 -6.30 -11.39
C MET A 167 3.91 -5.16 -12.26
N LEU A 168 4.64 -4.86 -13.33
CA LEU A 168 4.17 -4.00 -14.42
C LEU A 168 3.76 -4.89 -15.60
N SER A 169 2.47 -4.98 -15.87
CA SER A 169 1.92 -5.69 -17.04
C SER A 169 1.40 -4.75 -18.13
N GLY A 170 1.22 -3.45 -17.83
CA GLY A 170 0.57 -2.47 -18.71
C GLY A 170 -0.96 -2.55 -18.67
N TRP A 171 -1.52 -3.40 -17.81
CA TRP A 171 -2.98 -3.59 -17.72
C TRP A 171 -3.69 -2.34 -17.21
N GLY A 172 -3.04 -1.57 -16.34
CA GLY A 172 -3.58 -0.34 -15.77
C GLY A 172 -4.08 0.68 -16.79
N ASP A 173 -3.54 0.67 -18.01
CA ASP A 173 -3.98 1.55 -19.10
C ASP A 173 -5.41 1.27 -19.57
N ARG A 174 -5.97 0.09 -19.27
CA ARG A 174 -7.33 -0.33 -19.61
C ARG A 174 -8.38 0.13 -18.61
N ILE A 175 -8.00 0.79 -17.51
CA ILE A 175 -8.90 1.14 -16.37
C ILE A 175 -10.14 1.95 -16.78
N GLY A 176 -10.08 2.68 -17.88
CA GLY A 176 -11.19 3.48 -18.43
C GLY A 176 -12.28 2.67 -19.13
N ASP A 177 -12.04 1.39 -19.41
CA ASP A 177 -12.95 0.46 -20.07
C ASP A 177 -13.10 -0.80 -19.21
N ALA A 178 -14.23 -0.93 -18.54
CA ALA A 178 -14.46 -2.02 -17.58
C ALA A 178 -14.46 -3.40 -18.24
N ASP A 179 -14.94 -3.52 -19.47
CA ASP A 179 -14.98 -4.79 -20.19
C ASP A 179 -13.56 -5.17 -20.65
N ALA A 180 -12.79 -4.22 -21.19
CA ALA A 180 -11.40 -4.44 -21.57
C ALA A 180 -10.50 -4.73 -20.35
N PHE A 181 -10.78 -4.13 -19.18
CA PHE A 181 -10.05 -4.38 -17.95
C PHE A 181 -10.38 -5.76 -17.37
N THR A 182 -11.65 -6.15 -17.36
CA THR A 182 -12.14 -7.46 -16.89
C THR A 182 -11.70 -8.59 -17.82
N ASN A 183 -11.73 -8.33 -19.14
CA ASN A 183 -11.31 -9.23 -20.20
C ASN A 183 -11.85 -10.66 -20.01
N ALA A 184 -13.17 -10.78 -19.76
CA ALA A 184 -13.83 -12.06 -19.58
C ALA A 184 -14.14 -12.70 -20.93
N ASP A 185 -13.94 -14.02 -21.02
CA ASP A 185 -14.36 -14.82 -22.15
C ASP A 185 -15.89 -15.11 -22.17
N GLU A 186 -16.37 -15.85 -23.16
CA GLU A 186 -17.78 -16.22 -23.27
C GLU A 186 -18.28 -17.13 -22.12
N ALA A 187 -17.38 -17.81 -21.42
CA ALA A 187 -17.67 -18.61 -20.22
C ALA A 187 -17.65 -17.78 -18.93
N GLY A 188 -17.26 -16.51 -19.00
CA GLY A 188 -17.13 -15.61 -17.86
C GLY A 188 -15.80 -15.76 -17.11
N VAL A 189 -14.83 -16.50 -17.67
CA VAL A 189 -13.48 -16.59 -17.11
C VAL A 189 -12.72 -15.31 -17.48
N THR A 190 -12.10 -14.68 -16.49
CA THR A 190 -11.30 -13.47 -16.70
C THR A 190 -9.86 -13.82 -17.10
N HIS A 191 -9.23 -12.96 -17.90
CA HIS A 191 -7.89 -13.17 -18.42
C HIS A 191 -7.07 -11.90 -18.25
N TYR A 192 -6.21 -11.88 -17.24
CA TYR A 192 -5.27 -10.78 -16.96
C TYR A 192 -4.03 -11.32 -16.22
N PRO A 193 -2.87 -10.63 -16.33
CA PRO A 193 -1.63 -11.07 -15.72
C PRO A 193 -1.64 -11.03 -14.18
N GLY A 194 -0.77 -11.84 -13.57
CA GLY A 194 -0.55 -11.89 -12.13
C GLY A 194 0.82 -12.48 -11.76
N PHE A 195 0.97 -12.93 -10.53
CA PHE A 195 2.12 -13.73 -10.10
C PHE A 195 1.83 -15.21 -10.23
N SER A 196 2.82 -16.00 -10.66
CA SER A 196 2.74 -17.44 -10.52
C SER A 196 2.90 -17.88 -9.06
N GLY A 197 2.33 -19.04 -8.70
CA GLY A 197 2.51 -19.61 -7.36
C GLY A 197 3.98 -19.86 -7.01
N ASP A 198 4.78 -20.30 -8.00
CA ASP A 198 6.21 -20.55 -7.82
C ASP A 198 7.00 -19.24 -7.56
N ALA A 199 6.66 -18.15 -8.28
CA ALA A 199 7.26 -16.85 -8.04
C ALA A 199 6.87 -16.30 -6.66
N ALA A 200 5.63 -16.51 -6.24
CA ALA A 200 5.17 -16.12 -4.91
C ALA A 200 5.93 -16.89 -3.81
N ALA A 201 6.07 -18.22 -3.96
CA ALA A 201 6.86 -19.03 -3.03
C ALA A 201 8.33 -18.58 -2.99
N PHE A 202 8.95 -18.37 -4.14
CA PHE A 202 10.33 -17.90 -4.23
C PHE A 202 10.55 -16.56 -3.54
N LEU A 203 9.64 -15.60 -3.73
CA LEU A 203 9.70 -14.28 -3.08
C LEU A 203 9.53 -14.39 -1.56
N CYS A 204 8.65 -15.28 -1.08
CA CYS A 204 8.45 -15.49 0.35
C CYS A 204 9.61 -16.21 1.04
N ASP A 205 10.18 -17.23 0.38
CA ASP A 205 11.15 -18.15 1.01
C ASP A 205 12.59 -17.68 0.83
N GLU A 206 12.89 -17.04 -0.33
CA GLU A 206 14.26 -16.75 -0.75
C GLU A 206 14.58 -15.24 -0.75
N ARG A 207 13.58 -14.39 -0.49
CA ARG A 207 13.75 -12.93 -0.48
C ARG A 207 13.08 -12.32 0.74
N ASP A 208 13.70 -11.26 1.24
CA ASP A 208 13.09 -10.44 2.30
C ASP A 208 12.26 -9.32 1.66
N ILE A 209 10.97 -9.58 1.46
CA ILE A 209 10.01 -8.60 0.94
C ILE A 209 8.96 -8.26 2.00
N VAL A 210 8.38 -7.08 1.96
CA VAL A 210 7.28 -6.67 2.84
C VAL A 210 5.91 -6.88 2.20
N GLY A 211 5.84 -6.76 0.86
CA GLY A 211 4.60 -6.86 0.10
C GLY A 211 4.86 -6.94 -1.39
N VAL A 212 3.77 -7.13 -2.14
CA VAL A 212 3.76 -7.20 -3.60
C VAL A 212 2.62 -6.37 -4.17
N GLY A 213 2.75 -5.97 -5.44
CA GLY A 213 1.69 -5.21 -6.10
C GLY A 213 1.51 -5.57 -7.57
N VAL A 214 0.33 -5.24 -8.09
CA VAL A 214 -0.05 -5.50 -9.48
C VAL A 214 -0.87 -4.34 -10.05
N ASP A 215 -0.81 -4.14 -11.36
CA ASP A 215 -1.66 -3.19 -12.09
C ASP A 215 -2.96 -3.83 -12.62
N THR A 216 -3.29 -5.04 -12.14
CA THR A 216 -4.47 -5.86 -12.48
C THR A 216 -5.44 -5.97 -11.30
N PHE A 217 -6.56 -6.70 -11.48
CA PHE A 217 -7.56 -6.96 -10.41
C PHE A 217 -7.06 -7.82 -9.27
N SER A 218 -6.05 -8.66 -9.49
CA SER A 218 -5.67 -9.71 -8.56
C SER A 218 -4.17 -9.95 -8.60
N LEU A 219 -3.60 -10.33 -7.45
CA LEU A 219 -2.23 -10.85 -7.39
C LEU A 219 -2.05 -12.11 -8.23
N ASP A 220 -3.13 -12.89 -8.41
CA ASP A 220 -3.17 -14.07 -9.28
C ASP A 220 -3.55 -13.70 -10.72
N THR A 221 -3.23 -14.55 -11.69
CA THR A 221 -3.74 -14.41 -13.06
C THR A 221 -5.26 -14.56 -13.09
N GLY A 222 -5.93 -13.94 -14.06
CA GLY A 222 -7.38 -13.94 -14.17
C GLY A 222 -8.03 -15.32 -14.23
N ASN A 223 -7.35 -16.28 -14.85
CA ASN A 223 -7.79 -17.66 -15.02
C ASN A 223 -7.23 -18.63 -13.96
N ALA A 224 -6.55 -18.12 -12.92
CA ALA A 224 -5.95 -18.97 -11.88
C ALA A 224 -7.01 -19.69 -11.05
N GLU A 225 -6.83 -21.00 -10.86
CA GLU A 225 -7.64 -21.77 -9.93
C GLU A 225 -7.09 -21.66 -8.50
N GLY A 226 -7.94 -21.30 -7.54
CA GLY A 226 -7.63 -21.39 -6.10
C GLY A 226 -6.72 -20.32 -5.54
N TYR A 227 -6.40 -19.26 -6.30
CA TYR A 227 -5.64 -18.09 -5.81
C TYR A 227 -4.25 -18.44 -5.25
N PRO A 228 -3.35 -19.09 -6.03
CA PRO A 228 -2.06 -19.55 -5.52
C PRO A 228 -1.15 -18.43 -5.01
N ALA A 229 -1.13 -17.26 -5.65
CA ALA A 229 -0.32 -16.12 -5.20
C ALA A 229 -0.86 -15.53 -3.89
N HIS A 230 -2.15 -15.24 -3.79
CA HIS A 230 -2.76 -14.76 -2.54
C HIS A 230 -2.52 -15.74 -1.39
N ARG A 231 -2.75 -17.06 -1.63
CA ARG A 231 -2.57 -18.11 -0.61
C ARG A 231 -1.13 -18.34 -0.21
N THR A 232 -0.18 -17.79 -0.96
CA THR A 232 1.25 -17.83 -0.61
C THR A 232 1.67 -16.55 0.10
N PHE A 233 1.40 -15.39 -0.47
CA PHE A 233 1.85 -14.10 0.08
C PHE A 233 1.19 -13.75 1.41
N LEU A 234 -0.14 -13.81 1.46
CA LEU A 234 -0.88 -13.28 2.61
C LEU A 234 -0.68 -14.13 3.88
N PRO A 235 -0.71 -15.48 3.84
CA PRO A 235 -0.35 -16.30 5.00
C PRO A 235 1.11 -16.17 5.43
N ALA A 236 2.04 -15.84 4.51
CA ALA A 236 3.43 -15.51 4.84
C ALA A 236 3.58 -14.12 5.49
N GLY A 237 2.47 -13.43 5.76
CA GLY A 237 2.45 -12.12 6.41
C GLY A 237 2.84 -10.97 5.49
N LYS A 238 2.92 -11.20 4.17
CA LYS A 238 3.12 -10.15 3.17
C LYS A 238 1.75 -9.53 2.88
N TYR A 239 1.71 -8.23 2.53
CA TYR A 239 0.48 -7.59 2.08
C TYR A 239 0.50 -7.41 0.55
N GLY A 240 -0.68 -7.31 -0.06
CA GLY A 240 -0.86 -7.07 -1.48
C GLY A 240 -1.28 -5.64 -1.78
N VAL A 241 -1.04 -5.19 -3.00
CA VAL A 241 -1.65 -3.98 -3.58
C VAL A 241 -2.16 -4.30 -4.97
N GLU A 242 -3.42 -4.01 -5.22
CA GLU A 242 -4.06 -4.26 -6.51
C GLU A 242 -4.48 -2.97 -7.18
N LEU A 243 -4.69 -3.01 -8.50
CA LEU A 243 -5.03 -1.86 -9.33
C LEU A 243 -4.04 -0.69 -9.15
N MET A 244 -2.73 -0.97 -9.19
CA MET A 244 -1.72 0.10 -9.20
C MET A 244 -1.74 0.87 -10.52
N ALA A 245 -1.62 2.18 -10.44
CA ALA A 245 -1.57 3.07 -11.60
C ALA A 245 -0.12 3.45 -11.96
N ASN A 246 0.09 3.84 -13.21
CA ASN A 246 1.30 4.56 -13.66
C ASN A 246 2.64 3.86 -13.42
N LEU A 247 2.67 2.55 -13.16
CA LEU A 247 3.91 1.80 -12.89
C LEU A 247 4.95 1.95 -14.02
N ALA A 248 4.52 2.10 -15.27
CA ALA A 248 5.41 2.32 -16.42
C ALA A 248 6.23 3.62 -16.34
N THR A 249 5.84 4.57 -15.48
CA THR A 249 6.56 5.83 -15.29
C THR A 249 7.62 5.77 -14.20
N VAL A 250 7.64 4.70 -13.42
CA VAL A 250 8.54 4.50 -12.28
C VAL A 250 9.79 3.75 -12.74
N PRO A 251 10.99 4.19 -12.34
CA PRO A 251 12.20 3.40 -12.56
C PRO A 251 12.12 2.01 -11.93
N ALA A 252 12.73 1.01 -12.56
CA ALA A 252 12.76 -0.37 -12.06
C ALA A 252 13.33 -0.47 -10.63
N VAL A 253 14.25 0.43 -10.27
CA VAL A 253 14.93 0.50 -8.97
C VAL A 253 15.20 1.95 -8.56
N GLY A 254 15.51 2.18 -7.27
CA GLY A 254 15.95 3.48 -6.77
C GLY A 254 14.82 4.38 -6.27
N THR A 255 13.59 3.85 -6.20
CA THR A 255 12.44 4.56 -5.63
C THR A 255 12.01 3.93 -4.31
N THR A 256 11.35 4.72 -3.48
CA THR A 256 10.66 4.26 -2.26
C THR A 256 9.17 4.35 -2.47
N ILE A 257 8.44 3.24 -2.28
CA ILE A 257 6.99 3.26 -2.24
C ILE A 257 6.50 3.76 -0.88
N ILE A 258 5.42 4.55 -0.91
CA ILE A 258 4.72 5.06 0.27
C ILE A 258 3.24 4.78 0.10
N GLU A 259 2.65 4.09 1.05
CA GLU A 259 1.29 3.59 0.95
C GLU A 259 0.47 4.03 2.16
N GLY A 260 -0.82 4.26 1.96
CA GLY A 260 -1.72 4.62 3.04
C GLY A 260 -3.13 4.10 2.79
N ALA A 261 -3.56 3.12 3.58
CA ALA A 261 -4.93 2.64 3.63
C ALA A 261 -5.64 3.15 4.90
N PRO A 262 -6.99 3.18 4.92
CA PRO A 262 -7.73 3.47 6.13
C PRO A 262 -7.38 2.47 7.23
N LYS A 263 -7.07 2.98 8.42
CA LYS A 263 -6.78 2.15 9.60
C LYS A 263 -8.07 1.82 10.34
N HIS A 264 -8.98 1.08 9.70
CA HIS A 264 -10.23 0.65 10.33
C HIS A 264 -10.09 -0.73 10.99
N GLU A 265 -10.82 -0.92 12.09
CA GLU A 265 -10.76 -2.12 12.90
C GLU A 265 -11.13 -3.36 12.09
N ARG A 266 -10.30 -4.39 12.18
CA ARG A 266 -10.49 -5.71 11.55
C ARG A 266 -10.58 -5.68 10.02
N GLY A 267 -10.02 -4.67 9.35
CA GLY A 267 -10.04 -4.58 7.91
C GLY A 267 -9.23 -5.69 7.24
N SER A 268 -9.82 -6.35 6.25
CA SER A 268 -9.12 -7.32 5.40
C SER A 268 -8.34 -6.63 4.26
N GLY A 269 -8.65 -5.37 4.00
CA GLY A 269 -8.06 -4.52 2.98
C GLY A 269 -8.54 -3.08 3.11
N GLY A 270 -8.25 -2.25 2.14
CA GLY A 270 -8.79 -0.89 2.08
C GLY A 270 -8.28 -0.08 0.90
N PRO A 271 -9.13 0.75 0.27
CA PRO A 271 -8.70 1.69 -0.76
C PRO A 271 -7.53 2.53 -0.26
N ALA A 272 -6.51 2.69 -1.09
CA ALA A 272 -5.27 3.30 -0.67
C ALA A 272 -4.84 4.44 -1.60
N ARG A 273 -4.13 5.44 -1.04
CA ARG A 273 -3.37 6.38 -1.82
C ARG A 273 -1.91 5.96 -1.79
N ILE A 274 -1.34 5.70 -2.95
CA ILE A 274 -0.02 5.11 -3.12
C ILE A 274 0.85 6.03 -3.95
N PHE A 275 2.08 6.23 -3.49
CA PHE A 275 3.09 7.04 -4.16
C PHE A 275 4.39 6.27 -4.28
N ALA A 276 5.20 6.60 -5.29
CA ALA A 276 6.62 6.32 -5.25
C ALA A 276 7.39 7.64 -5.27
N VAL A 277 8.53 7.69 -4.61
CA VAL A 277 9.39 8.88 -4.50
C VAL A 277 10.85 8.52 -4.79
N SER A 278 11.58 9.44 -5.45
CA SER A 278 13.01 9.31 -5.73
C SER A 278 13.73 10.61 -5.43
#